data_4d2043694d9dae644b2ea4f566e55f12
#
_entry.id   4d2043694d9dae644b2ea4f566e55f12
#
_cell.length_a   1.000
_cell.length_b   1.000
_cell.length_c   1.000
_cell.angle_alpha   90.00
_cell.angle_beta   90.00
_cell.angle_gamma   90.00
#
_symmetry.space_group_name_H-M   'P 1'
#
loop_
_entity.id
_entity.type
_entity.pdbx_description
1 polymer ?
#
loop_
_entity_poly.entity_id
_entity_poly.type
_entity_poly.pdbx_seq_one_letter_code
_entity_poly.pdbx_strand_id
1 'polypeptide(L)'
;DTRNCIFRVCKNNYVINKITDTNDQRYLELKAKFAKDDELEILDWKKDGKHIVVFPPSWWLCKNLETTAEKVLQDTIDELKKHTDREIRVRVKKIKGQYNPIPLHEDLKDAHAVVSFQSSAAAKAIIKGIPSFTITDKYSAAIPMSLTDLSKIETPIYPENRYEWLCNLANHQFYANEIQSGYAKRYLDEQDT
;
A
#
# COMPACT_ATOMS: atom_id res chain seq x y z
N ASP A 1 16.66 19.47 2.62
CA ASP A 1 16.25 20.05 1.31
C ASP A 1 14.90 19.47 0.93
N THR A 2 13.84 20.27 1.00
CA THR A 2 12.44 19.85 0.72
C THR A 2 12.16 19.72 -0.78
N ARG A 3 13.07 20.16 -1.65
CA ARG A 3 12.89 20.17 -3.12
C ARG A 3 12.66 18.78 -3.72
N ASN A 4 13.13 17.73 -3.05
CA ASN A 4 12.95 16.35 -3.49
C ASN A 4 11.90 15.59 -2.65
N CYS A 5 11.18 16.26 -1.75
CA CYS A 5 10.09 15.62 -1.02
C CYS A 5 8.87 15.49 -1.92
N ILE A 6 8.31 14.28 -1.94
CA ILE A 6 7.07 13.97 -2.65
C ILE A 6 5.96 13.75 -1.63
N PHE A 7 4.83 14.36 -1.92
CA PHE A 7 3.64 14.28 -1.10
C PHE A 7 2.49 13.69 -1.91
N ARG A 8 1.71 12.82 -1.28
CA ARG A 8 0.45 12.41 -1.85
C ARG A 8 -0.59 13.50 -1.61
N VAL A 9 -1.27 13.92 -2.67
CA VAL A 9 -2.38 14.86 -2.59
C VAL A 9 -3.62 14.17 -3.14
N CYS A 10 -4.68 14.14 -2.36
CA CYS A 10 -5.97 13.56 -2.75
C CYS A 10 -7.06 14.59 -2.52
N LYS A 11 -8.02 14.65 -3.44
CA LYS A 11 -9.20 15.50 -3.34
C LYS A 11 -10.31 14.70 -2.65
N ASN A 12 -10.90 15.28 -1.59
CA ASN A 12 -12.05 14.72 -0.87
C ASN A 12 -11.85 13.36 -0.17
N ASN A 13 -10.65 12.79 -0.14
CA ASN A 13 -10.35 11.50 0.49
C ASN A 13 -8.99 11.52 1.20
N TYR A 14 -8.78 10.61 2.14
CA TYR A 14 -7.47 10.41 2.78
C TYR A 14 -6.47 9.71 1.85
N VAL A 15 -6.96 8.87 0.95
CA VAL A 15 -6.16 8.12 -0.03
C VAL A 15 -6.96 7.91 -1.31
N ILE A 16 -6.23 7.59 -2.37
CA ILE A 16 -6.80 7.21 -3.66
C ILE A 16 -7.33 5.79 -3.53
N ASN A 17 -8.65 5.65 -3.51
CA ASN A 17 -9.33 4.37 -3.38
C ASN A 17 -9.98 3.88 -4.70
N LYS A 18 -9.79 4.62 -5.78
CA LYS A 18 -10.25 4.29 -7.12
C LYS A 18 -9.17 4.62 -8.14
N ILE A 19 -9.17 3.93 -9.27
CA ILE A 19 -8.33 4.25 -10.41
C ILE A 19 -9.14 5.21 -11.29
N THR A 20 -8.68 6.45 -11.40
CA THR A 20 -9.36 7.52 -12.15
C THR A 20 -8.51 8.11 -13.26
N ASP A 21 -7.17 8.10 -13.10
CA ASP A 21 -6.24 8.64 -14.05
C ASP A 21 -5.12 7.63 -14.32
N THR A 22 -5.09 7.13 -15.54
CA THR A 22 -4.14 6.09 -16.00
C THR A 22 -3.05 6.64 -16.93
N ASN A 23 -2.92 7.96 -17.05
CA ASN A 23 -1.81 8.57 -17.78
C ASN A 23 -0.48 8.16 -17.12
N ASP A 24 0.43 7.65 -17.91
CA ASP A 24 1.68 7.06 -17.41
C ASP A 24 2.88 8.02 -17.37
N GLN A 25 2.75 9.22 -17.90
CA GLN A 25 3.85 10.18 -17.97
C GLN A 25 4.46 10.43 -16.58
N ARG A 26 3.63 10.70 -15.59
CA ARG A 26 4.09 10.96 -14.22
C ARG A 26 4.73 9.71 -13.57
N TYR A 27 4.18 8.55 -13.84
CA TYR A 27 4.77 7.29 -13.39
C TYR A 27 6.17 7.08 -13.98
N LEU A 28 6.34 7.30 -15.29
CA LEU A 28 7.62 7.15 -15.97
C LEU A 28 8.66 8.17 -15.46
N GLU A 29 8.26 9.41 -15.23
CA GLU A 29 9.12 10.46 -14.64
C GLU A 29 9.60 10.07 -13.23
N LEU A 30 8.69 9.63 -12.37
CA LEU A 30 9.02 9.22 -11.00
C LEU A 30 9.86 7.95 -10.98
N LYS A 31 9.56 6.99 -11.85
CA LYS A 31 10.35 5.77 -12.01
C LYS A 31 11.78 6.10 -12.42
N ALA A 32 11.97 6.93 -13.43
CA ALA A 32 13.30 7.34 -13.90
C ALA A 32 14.11 8.05 -12.82
N LYS A 33 13.46 8.83 -11.95
CA LYS A 33 14.13 9.65 -10.95
C LYS A 33 14.41 8.90 -9.63
N PHE A 34 13.53 8.02 -9.19
CA PHE A 34 13.55 7.45 -7.85
C PHE A 34 13.65 5.94 -7.79
N ALA A 35 13.32 5.23 -8.86
CA ALA A 35 13.48 3.79 -8.86
C ALA A 35 14.97 3.46 -8.84
N LYS A 36 15.42 2.95 -7.71
CA LYS A 36 16.69 2.24 -7.62
C LYS A 36 16.35 0.79 -7.90
N ASP A 37 17.06 0.22 -8.89
CA ASP A 37 16.94 -1.19 -9.17
C ASP A 37 15.47 -1.64 -9.18
N ASP A 38 14.89 -2.13 -10.12
CA ASP A 38 13.59 -2.81 -10.31
C ASP A 38 12.50 -2.65 -9.20
N GLU A 39 12.63 -1.66 -8.27
CA GLU A 39 11.70 -1.48 -7.15
C GLU A 39 10.25 -1.28 -7.61
N LEU A 40 10.05 -0.63 -8.76
CA LEU A 40 8.74 -0.36 -9.36
C LEU A 40 8.43 -1.30 -10.55
N GLU A 41 9.23 -2.34 -10.75
CA GLU A 41 8.93 -3.38 -11.73
C GLU A 41 7.81 -4.28 -11.21
N ILE A 42 6.74 -4.39 -12.02
CA ILE A 42 5.60 -5.26 -11.73
C ILE A 42 5.99 -6.69 -12.05
N LEU A 43 6.08 -7.52 -11.02
CA LEU A 43 6.35 -8.96 -11.18
C LEU A 43 5.05 -9.74 -11.32
N ASP A 44 5.13 -10.94 -11.90
CA ASP A 44 4.01 -11.86 -11.97
C ASP A 44 3.43 -12.20 -10.58
N TRP A 45 2.13 -12.47 -10.53
CA TRP A 45 1.47 -12.86 -9.31
C TRP A 45 2.01 -14.19 -8.78
N LYS A 46 2.41 -14.19 -7.53
CA LYS A 46 2.83 -15.39 -6.79
C LYS A 46 1.61 -16.13 -6.26
N LYS A 47 1.51 -17.41 -6.56
CA LYS A 47 0.38 -18.26 -6.14
C LYS A 47 0.77 -19.29 -5.07
N ASP A 48 2.07 -19.54 -4.88
CA ASP A 48 2.60 -20.61 -4.03
C ASP A 48 3.24 -20.10 -2.73
N GLY A 49 2.72 -19.01 -2.17
CA GLY A 49 3.23 -18.43 -0.94
C GLY A 49 2.96 -19.30 0.29
N LYS A 50 3.79 -19.16 1.34
CA LYS A 50 3.76 -20.03 2.52
C LYS A 50 3.17 -19.37 3.76
N HIS A 51 3.32 -18.06 3.89
CA HIS A 51 2.96 -17.31 5.10
C HIS A 51 2.22 -16.02 4.77
N ILE A 52 1.58 -15.44 5.75
CA ILE A 52 0.87 -14.16 5.65
C ILE A 52 1.68 -13.11 6.40
N VAL A 53 1.87 -11.93 5.80
CA VAL A 53 2.52 -10.80 6.47
C VAL A 53 1.49 -9.76 6.87
N VAL A 54 1.37 -9.50 8.17
CA VAL A 54 0.45 -8.49 8.71
C VAL A 54 1.22 -7.21 9.05
N PHE A 55 0.77 -6.08 8.51
CA PHE A 55 1.26 -4.74 8.80
C PHE A 55 0.29 -4.02 9.73
N PRO A 56 0.61 -3.89 11.03
CA PRO A 56 -0.26 -3.21 11.98
C PRO A 56 -0.52 -1.75 11.61
N PRO A 57 -1.66 -1.17 12.03
CA PRO A 57 -1.91 0.25 11.88
C PRO A 57 -0.93 1.09 12.72
N SER A 58 -0.78 2.38 12.38
CA SER A 58 -0.04 3.30 13.23
C SER A 58 -0.85 3.68 14.47
N TRP A 59 -0.15 3.88 15.60
CA TRP A 59 -0.78 4.35 16.85
C TRP A 59 -1.57 5.66 16.66
N TRP A 60 -1.07 6.56 15.81
CA TRP A 60 -1.72 7.85 15.54
C TRP A 60 -3.10 7.67 14.90
N LEU A 61 -3.21 6.77 13.92
CA LEU A 61 -4.50 6.50 13.28
C LEU A 61 -5.46 5.82 14.26
N CYS A 62 -4.98 4.86 15.03
CA CYS A 62 -5.79 4.16 16.03
C CYS A 62 -6.33 5.10 17.09
N LYS A 63 -5.53 6.10 17.52
CA LYS A 63 -5.99 7.13 18.44
C LYS A 63 -7.18 7.93 17.88
N ASN A 64 -7.15 8.26 16.59
CA ASN A 64 -8.26 8.98 15.94
C ASN A 64 -9.50 8.10 15.72
N LEU A 65 -9.35 6.78 15.78
CA LEU A 65 -10.43 5.79 15.63
C LEU A 65 -10.89 5.21 16.98
N GLU A 66 -10.47 5.81 18.10
CA GLU A 66 -10.80 5.38 19.46
C GLU A 66 -10.48 3.90 19.73
N THR A 67 -9.37 3.42 19.15
CA THR A 67 -8.87 2.04 19.30
C THR A 67 -7.36 2.03 19.54
N THR A 68 -6.76 0.85 19.71
CA THR A 68 -5.31 0.69 19.82
C THR A 68 -4.77 -0.17 18.69
N ALA A 69 -3.49 0.02 18.35
CA ALA A 69 -2.84 -0.79 17.31
C ALA A 69 -2.76 -2.26 17.71
N GLU A 70 -2.57 -2.53 19.00
CA GLU A 70 -2.51 -3.86 19.58
C GLU A 70 -3.86 -4.58 19.44
N LYS A 71 -4.97 -3.86 19.75
CA LYS A 71 -6.32 -4.42 19.61
C LYS A 71 -6.63 -4.75 18.16
N VAL A 72 -6.40 -3.81 17.24
CA VAL A 72 -6.64 -4.03 15.81
C VAL A 72 -5.80 -5.18 15.27
N LEU A 73 -4.53 -5.29 15.69
CA LEU A 73 -3.65 -6.38 15.32
C LEU A 73 -4.17 -7.72 15.84
N GLN A 74 -4.57 -7.78 17.12
CA GLN A 74 -5.07 -9.00 17.72
C GLN A 74 -6.36 -9.46 17.05
N ASP A 75 -7.33 -8.56 16.87
CA ASP A 75 -8.60 -8.84 16.19
C ASP A 75 -8.34 -9.37 14.76
N THR A 76 -7.34 -8.79 14.03
CA THR A 76 -6.95 -9.24 12.69
C THR A 76 -6.35 -10.65 12.70
N ILE A 77 -5.47 -10.95 13.66
CA ILE A 77 -4.84 -12.27 13.79
C ILE A 77 -5.89 -13.33 14.15
N ASP A 78 -6.79 -13.00 15.06
CA ASP A 78 -7.84 -13.91 15.50
C ASP A 78 -8.83 -14.20 14.36
N GLU A 79 -9.13 -13.21 13.52
CA GLU A 79 -9.95 -13.41 12.32
C GLU A 79 -9.22 -14.29 11.29
N LEU A 80 -7.95 -14.01 10.99
CA LEU A 80 -7.16 -14.80 10.04
C LEU A 80 -7.07 -16.27 10.47
N LYS A 81 -6.86 -16.57 11.75
CA LYS A 81 -6.76 -17.94 12.28
C LYS A 81 -8.03 -18.77 12.10
N LYS A 82 -9.17 -18.16 11.84
CA LYS A 82 -10.41 -18.88 11.51
C LYS A 82 -10.42 -19.42 10.08
N HIS A 83 -9.56 -18.89 9.21
CA HIS A 83 -9.62 -19.09 7.77
C HIS A 83 -8.35 -19.66 7.16
N THR A 84 -7.25 -19.79 7.93
CA THR A 84 -5.98 -20.31 7.45
C THR A 84 -5.13 -20.91 8.55
N ASP A 85 -4.38 -21.95 8.19
CA ASP A 85 -3.33 -22.57 9.04
C ASP A 85 -1.93 -22.04 8.72
N ARG A 86 -1.81 -21.07 7.79
CA ARG A 86 -0.50 -20.51 7.41
C ARG A 86 0.12 -19.76 8.58
N GLU A 87 1.45 -19.75 8.60
CA GLU A 87 2.20 -18.90 9.51
C GLU A 87 1.81 -17.42 9.33
N ILE A 88 1.51 -16.73 10.43
CA ILE A 88 1.22 -15.29 10.43
C ILE A 88 2.44 -14.56 10.99
N ARG A 89 3.07 -13.74 10.17
CA ARG A 89 4.21 -12.90 10.52
C ARG A 89 3.78 -11.46 10.69
N VAL A 90 4.03 -10.90 11.87
CA VAL A 90 3.73 -9.50 12.15
C VAL A 90 4.96 -8.64 11.87
N ARG A 91 4.80 -7.66 10.97
CA ARG A 91 5.87 -6.72 10.65
C ARG A 91 5.53 -5.31 11.14
N VAL A 92 6.12 -4.94 12.27
CA VAL A 92 5.98 -3.60 12.85
C VAL A 92 6.84 -2.60 12.08
N LYS A 93 6.30 -1.40 11.81
CA LYS A 93 7.07 -0.29 11.23
C LYS A 93 8.18 0.12 12.19
N LYS A 94 9.39 0.36 11.65
CA LYS A 94 10.51 0.90 12.45
C LYS A 94 10.11 2.17 13.17
N ILE A 95 10.28 2.20 14.48
CA ILE A 95 10.33 3.42 15.28
C ILE A 95 11.81 3.86 15.32
N LYS A 96 12.07 5.16 15.33
CA LYS A 96 13.43 5.71 15.36
C LYS A 96 14.22 5.04 16.50
N GLY A 97 15.30 4.34 16.17
CA GLY A 97 16.14 3.59 17.12
C GLY A 97 15.82 2.09 17.25
N GLN A 98 14.75 1.57 16.65
CA GLN A 98 14.48 0.13 16.58
C GLN A 98 14.91 -0.44 15.22
N TYR A 99 15.60 -1.55 15.26
CA TYR A 99 16.04 -2.29 14.08
C TYR A 99 15.10 -3.46 13.81
N ASN A 100 14.51 -3.51 12.62
CA ASN A 100 13.89 -4.75 12.16
C ASN A 100 15.00 -5.58 11.49
N PRO A 101 15.39 -6.72 12.06
CA PRO A 101 16.52 -7.50 11.56
C PRO A 101 16.25 -8.06 10.17
N ILE A 102 14.98 -8.26 9.80
CA ILE A 102 14.61 -8.83 8.51
C ILE A 102 14.23 -7.70 7.55
N PRO A 103 14.89 -7.53 6.39
CA PRO A 103 14.50 -6.60 5.34
C PRO A 103 13.08 -6.92 4.81
N LEU A 104 12.36 -5.91 4.30
CA LEU A 104 10.99 -6.11 3.80
C LEU A 104 10.92 -7.14 2.68
N HIS A 105 11.89 -7.15 1.77
CA HIS A 105 11.91 -8.08 0.65
C HIS A 105 12.04 -9.55 1.08
N GLU A 106 12.72 -9.82 2.19
CA GLU A 106 12.82 -11.17 2.75
C GLU A 106 11.49 -11.65 3.33
N ASP A 107 10.76 -10.77 4.07
CA ASP A 107 9.41 -11.11 4.54
C ASP A 107 8.44 -11.36 3.38
N LEU A 108 8.63 -10.66 2.26
CA LEU A 108 7.77 -10.77 1.08
C LEU A 108 8.16 -11.93 0.15
N LYS A 109 9.34 -12.52 0.29
CA LYS A 109 9.89 -13.50 -0.66
C LYS A 109 8.95 -14.67 -0.93
N ASP A 110 8.45 -15.29 0.13
CA ASP A 110 7.55 -16.45 0.06
C ASP A 110 6.17 -16.14 0.68
N ALA A 111 5.78 -14.88 0.71
CA ALA A 111 4.48 -14.49 1.25
C ALA A 111 3.34 -14.93 0.33
N HIS A 112 2.32 -15.57 0.91
CA HIS A 112 1.07 -15.91 0.24
C HIS A 112 0.20 -14.66 0.02
N ALA A 113 0.10 -13.84 1.05
CA ALA A 113 -0.63 -12.58 1.00
C ALA A 113 -0.07 -11.60 2.05
N VAL A 114 -0.40 -10.32 1.86
CA VAL A 114 -0.20 -9.31 2.90
C VAL A 114 -1.53 -8.80 3.40
N VAL A 115 -1.60 -8.47 4.68
CA VAL A 115 -2.77 -7.84 5.31
C VAL A 115 -2.33 -6.51 5.91
N SER A 116 -2.99 -5.43 5.56
CA SER A 116 -2.58 -4.10 6.02
C SER A 116 -3.76 -3.19 6.33
N PHE A 117 -3.53 -2.22 7.22
CA PHE A 117 -4.47 -1.15 7.48
C PHE A 117 -4.20 0.05 6.55
N GLN A 118 -2.97 0.58 6.56
CA GLN A 118 -2.59 1.78 5.80
C GLN A 118 -1.14 1.74 5.29
N SER A 119 -0.51 0.59 5.32
CA SER A 119 0.93 0.50 5.05
C SER A 119 1.26 0.66 3.57
N SER A 120 2.23 1.53 3.25
CA SER A 120 2.83 1.58 1.91
C SER A 120 3.55 0.28 1.52
N ALA A 121 3.88 -0.58 2.48
CA ALA A 121 4.44 -1.90 2.22
C ALA A 121 3.45 -2.82 1.48
N ALA A 122 2.13 -2.61 1.62
CA ALA A 122 1.13 -3.31 0.84
C ALA A 122 1.22 -2.98 -0.66
N ALA A 123 1.45 -1.70 -1.00
CA ALA A 123 1.69 -1.31 -2.39
C ALA A 123 2.95 -1.97 -2.96
N LYS A 124 4.04 -2.02 -2.16
CA LYS A 124 5.26 -2.74 -2.57
C LYS A 124 5.02 -4.24 -2.76
N ALA A 125 4.20 -4.87 -1.92
CA ALA A 125 3.82 -6.27 -2.06
C ALA A 125 3.07 -6.53 -3.38
N ILE A 126 2.09 -5.69 -3.70
CA ILE A 126 1.31 -5.77 -4.95
C ILE A 126 2.23 -5.66 -6.18
N ILE A 127 3.18 -4.72 -6.18
CA ILE A 127 4.17 -4.57 -7.25
C ILE A 127 5.01 -5.84 -7.40
N LYS A 128 5.38 -6.46 -6.27
CA LYS A 128 6.18 -7.72 -6.25
C LYS A 128 5.34 -8.99 -6.44
N GLY A 129 4.09 -8.85 -6.88
CA GLY A 129 3.20 -9.95 -7.23
C GLY A 129 2.61 -10.69 -6.02
N ILE A 130 2.48 -10.04 -4.87
CA ILE A 130 1.88 -10.63 -3.69
C ILE A 130 0.50 -10.04 -3.47
N PRO A 131 -0.56 -10.88 -3.39
CA PRO A 131 -1.91 -10.43 -3.11
C PRO A 131 -2.02 -9.63 -1.82
N SER A 132 -2.92 -8.66 -1.79
CA SER A 132 -3.11 -7.78 -0.65
C SER A 132 -4.54 -7.81 -0.14
N PHE A 133 -4.66 -7.75 1.19
CA PHE A 133 -5.89 -7.52 1.92
C PHE A 133 -5.78 -6.23 2.72
N THR A 134 -6.87 -5.47 2.77
CA THR A 134 -6.94 -4.26 3.59
C THR A 134 -8.03 -4.41 4.65
N ILE A 135 -7.71 -4.05 5.90
CA ILE A 135 -8.67 -4.08 7.02
C ILE A 135 -9.55 -2.82 7.04
N THR A 136 -9.47 -2.00 6.02
CA THR A 136 -10.22 -0.76 5.88
C THR A 136 -10.48 -0.44 4.42
N ASP A 137 -11.58 0.21 4.16
CA ASP A 137 -11.98 0.71 2.86
C ASP A 137 -11.59 2.19 2.61
N LYS A 138 -10.85 2.82 3.55
CA LYS A 138 -10.64 4.29 3.55
C LYS A 138 -9.18 4.75 3.59
N TYR A 139 -8.25 3.97 4.14
CA TYR A 139 -6.94 4.49 4.54
C TYR A 139 -5.76 3.90 3.77
N SER A 140 -5.97 2.97 2.85
CA SER A 140 -4.90 2.31 2.12
C SER A 140 -4.92 2.60 0.63
N ALA A 141 -3.78 2.96 0.06
CA ALA A 141 -3.61 3.08 -1.39
C ALA A 141 -3.68 1.73 -2.12
N ALA A 142 -3.61 0.62 -1.38
CA ALA A 142 -3.76 -0.74 -1.92
C ALA A 142 -5.23 -1.15 -2.15
N ILE A 143 -6.21 -0.38 -1.67
CA ILE A 143 -7.64 -0.73 -1.75
C ILE A 143 -8.07 -1.16 -3.16
N PRO A 144 -7.73 -0.46 -4.26
CA PRO A 144 -8.16 -0.88 -5.59
C PRO A 144 -7.64 -2.25 -6.04
N MET A 145 -6.59 -2.75 -5.39
CA MET A 145 -5.90 -4.01 -5.68
C MET A 145 -6.08 -5.07 -4.59
N SER A 146 -7.01 -4.85 -3.64
CA SER A 146 -7.12 -5.65 -2.42
C SER A 146 -8.54 -6.10 -2.15
N LEU A 147 -8.69 -7.21 -1.41
CA LEU A 147 -9.92 -7.56 -0.74
C LEU A 147 -9.95 -7.00 0.69
N THR A 148 -11.15 -6.81 1.24
CA THR A 148 -11.36 -6.48 2.67
C THR A 148 -11.86 -7.68 3.47
N ASP A 149 -12.40 -8.68 2.80
CA ASP A 149 -12.93 -9.91 3.40
C ASP A 149 -11.80 -10.92 3.67
N LEU A 150 -11.36 -11.00 4.92
CA LEU A 150 -10.29 -11.92 5.35
C LEU A 150 -10.66 -13.40 5.23
N SER A 151 -11.96 -13.74 5.12
CA SER A 151 -12.38 -15.12 4.86
C SER A 151 -11.89 -15.67 3.52
N LYS A 152 -11.48 -14.77 2.61
CA LYS A 152 -10.92 -15.09 1.30
C LYS A 152 -9.40 -15.22 1.30
N ILE A 153 -8.76 -15.29 2.46
CA ILE A 153 -7.28 -15.26 2.55
C ILE A 153 -6.62 -16.39 1.76
N GLU A 154 -7.24 -17.56 1.65
CA GLU A 154 -6.74 -18.69 0.83
C GLU A 154 -7.11 -18.59 -0.65
N THR A 155 -8.04 -17.69 -1.02
CA THR A 155 -8.49 -17.46 -2.39
C THR A 155 -8.38 -15.98 -2.77
N PRO A 156 -7.17 -15.40 -2.73
CA PRO A 156 -6.96 -13.98 -3.01
C PRO A 156 -7.29 -13.63 -4.47
N ILE A 157 -7.53 -12.36 -4.74
CA ILE A 157 -7.67 -11.85 -6.11
C ILE A 157 -6.30 -11.49 -6.71
N TYR A 158 -6.24 -11.53 -8.04
CA TYR A 158 -5.05 -11.21 -8.83
C TYR A 158 -5.40 -10.17 -9.90
N PRO A 159 -5.63 -8.88 -9.53
CA PRO A 159 -6.03 -7.85 -10.49
C PRO A 159 -5.00 -7.66 -11.61
N GLU A 160 -5.47 -7.58 -12.86
CA GLU A 160 -4.60 -7.42 -14.03
C GLU A 160 -4.16 -5.97 -14.25
N ASN A 161 -4.95 -5.00 -13.75
CA ASN A 161 -4.76 -3.57 -13.97
C ASN A 161 -3.79 -2.90 -12.97
N ARG A 162 -2.71 -3.61 -12.58
CA ARG A 162 -1.69 -3.08 -11.66
C ARG A 162 -0.90 -1.91 -12.25
N TYR A 163 -0.71 -1.89 -13.57
CA TYR A 163 -0.01 -0.80 -14.24
C TYR A 163 -0.81 0.50 -14.13
N GLU A 164 -2.08 0.44 -14.48
CA GLU A 164 -3.03 1.56 -14.39
C GLU A 164 -3.14 2.08 -12.95
N TRP A 165 -3.16 1.16 -11.99
CA TRP A 165 -3.15 1.53 -10.58
C TRP A 165 -1.86 2.26 -10.18
N LEU A 166 -0.68 1.86 -10.67
CA LEU A 166 0.58 2.55 -10.41
C LEU A 166 0.62 3.93 -11.06
N CYS A 167 0.12 4.07 -12.30
CA CYS A 167 -0.03 5.35 -12.97
C CYS A 167 -0.92 6.28 -12.15
N ASN A 168 -2.08 5.78 -11.72
CA ASN A 168 -2.99 6.54 -10.87
C ASN A 168 -2.36 6.95 -9.52
N LEU A 169 -1.56 6.09 -8.90
CA LEU A 169 -0.82 6.46 -7.69
C LEU A 169 0.22 7.55 -7.96
N ALA A 170 0.92 7.49 -9.09
CA ALA A 170 1.94 8.45 -9.49
C ALA A 170 1.32 9.83 -9.77
N ASN A 171 0.16 9.87 -10.44
CA ASN A 171 -0.57 11.08 -10.79
C ASN A 171 -1.09 11.86 -9.57
N HIS A 172 -1.06 11.24 -8.39
CA HIS A 172 -1.36 11.87 -7.10
C HIS A 172 -0.11 12.15 -6.25
N GLN A 173 1.10 12.02 -6.80
CA GLN A 173 2.36 12.31 -6.12
C GLN A 173 2.92 13.63 -6.64
N PHE A 174 3.08 14.62 -5.76
CA PHE A 174 3.52 15.97 -6.13
C PHE A 174 4.73 16.40 -5.31
N TYR A 175 5.63 17.14 -5.96
CA TYR A 175 6.72 17.81 -5.27
C TYR A 175 6.22 19.00 -4.45
N ALA A 176 6.97 19.38 -3.43
CA ALA A 176 6.62 20.54 -2.59
C ALA A 176 6.40 21.82 -3.41
N ASN A 177 7.24 22.08 -4.42
CA ASN A 177 7.12 23.24 -5.31
C ASN A 177 5.87 23.17 -6.20
N GLU A 178 5.44 21.99 -6.64
CA GLU A 178 4.21 21.81 -7.42
C GLU A 178 2.97 22.11 -6.57
N ILE A 179 3.02 21.75 -5.27
CA ILE A 179 1.96 22.10 -4.32
C ILE A 179 1.94 23.61 -4.07
N GLN A 180 3.11 24.22 -3.81
CA GLN A 180 3.25 25.66 -3.53
C GLN A 180 2.84 26.55 -4.71
N SER A 181 3.11 26.10 -5.94
CA SER A 181 2.71 26.82 -7.16
C SER A 181 1.23 26.68 -7.52
N GLY A 182 0.48 25.84 -6.78
CA GLY A 182 -0.90 25.50 -7.07
C GLY A 182 -1.06 24.53 -8.26
N TYR A 183 0.04 24.02 -8.83
CA TYR A 183 -0.01 23.05 -9.93
C TYR A 183 -0.79 21.78 -9.52
N ALA A 184 -0.48 21.21 -8.37
CA ALA A 184 -1.17 20.02 -7.88
C ALA A 184 -2.70 20.19 -7.81
N LYS A 185 -3.16 21.37 -7.36
CA LYS A 185 -4.60 21.67 -7.30
C LYS A 185 -5.21 21.72 -8.70
N ARG A 186 -4.60 22.47 -9.63
CA ARG A 186 -5.13 22.60 -11.00
C ARG A 186 -5.18 21.24 -11.69
N TYR A 187 -4.10 20.46 -11.58
CA TYR A 187 -4.04 19.11 -12.15
C TYR A 187 -5.18 18.23 -11.67
N LEU A 188 -5.44 18.20 -10.35
CA LEU A 188 -6.51 17.37 -9.77
C LEU A 188 -7.93 17.92 -10.11
N ASP A 189 -8.08 19.24 -10.31
CA ASP A 189 -9.35 19.84 -10.71
C ASP A 189 -9.71 19.47 -12.18
N GLU A 190 -8.71 19.36 -13.07
CA GLU A 190 -8.89 18.98 -14.47
C GLU A 190 -9.28 17.50 -14.65
N GLN A 191 -8.93 16.64 -13.71
CA GLN A 191 -9.32 15.21 -13.75
C GLN A 191 -10.77 14.95 -13.37
N ASP A 192 -11.48 15.92 -12.78
CA ASP A 192 -12.88 15.81 -12.40
C ASP A 192 -13.87 16.29 -13.50
N THR A 193 -13.35 16.78 -14.64
CA THR A 193 -14.13 17.23 -15.80
C THR A 193 -14.22 16.18 -16.87
#